data_f5d35e7a28a6cbd2cb0319f3f2a7db13
#
_entry.id   f5d35e7a28a6cbd2cb0319f3f2a7db13
#
_cell.length_a   1.000
_cell.length_b   1.000
_cell.length_c   1.000
_cell.angle_alpha   90.00
_cell.angle_beta   90.00
_cell.angle_gamma   90.00
#
_symmetry.space_group_name_H-M   'P 1'
#
loop_
_entity.id
_entity.type
_entity.pdbx_description
1 polymer ?
#
loop_
_entity_poly.entity_id
_entity_poly.type
_entity_poly.pdbx_seq_one_letter_code
_entity_poly.pdbx_strand_id
1 'polypeptide(L)'
;MQIESTELPGNITRLSLTGRLDMDGTQAIEQKFAFQITTRAGKYVVDLSGVSFLASIGIRMLITSARGQSGRGGKVVLAAPQPLVRNVLETAGIDKLVPMVDSVEAAQATLA
;
A
#
# COMPACT_ATOMS: atom_id res chain seq x y z
N MET A 1 -11.72 9.17 3.12
CA MET A 1 -10.64 8.16 3.08
C MET A 1 -10.64 7.33 4.35
N GLN A 2 -10.61 6.03 4.21
CA GLN A 2 -10.63 5.11 5.35
C GLN A 2 -9.48 4.12 5.25
N ILE A 3 -9.00 3.65 6.40
CA ILE A 3 -7.97 2.63 6.48
C ILE A 3 -8.40 1.57 7.50
N GLU A 4 -8.28 0.29 7.11
CA GLU A 4 -8.54 -0.84 8.00
C GLU A 4 -7.34 -1.77 7.99
N SER A 5 -7.01 -2.29 9.18
CA SER A 5 -5.92 -3.25 9.35
C SER A 5 -6.50 -4.62 9.66
N THR A 6 -6.07 -5.63 8.93
CA THR A 6 -6.52 -7.02 9.12
C THR A 6 -5.31 -7.93 9.10
N GLU A 7 -5.23 -8.87 10.04
CA GLU A 7 -4.16 -9.87 10.05
C GLU A 7 -4.54 -11.02 9.13
N LEU A 8 -3.58 -11.44 8.30
CA LEU A 8 -3.72 -12.56 7.39
C LEU A 8 -2.80 -13.71 7.84
N PRO A 9 -3.05 -14.95 7.39
CA PRO A 9 -2.17 -16.08 7.71
C PRO A 9 -0.72 -15.79 7.29
N GLY A 10 0.24 -16.27 8.08
CA GLY A 10 1.66 -16.11 7.77
C GLY A 10 2.27 -14.82 8.31
N ASN A 11 1.67 -14.21 9.31
CA ASN A 11 2.13 -12.94 9.91
C ASN A 11 2.15 -11.81 8.89
N ILE A 12 1.15 -11.77 8.03
CA ILE A 12 0.98 -10.74 7.01
C ILE A 12 -0.11 -9.78 7.48
N THR A 13 0.15 -8.49 7.42
CA THR A 13 -0.83 -7.46 7.75
C THR A 13 -1.37 -6.86 6.45
N ARG A 14 -2.69 -6.87 6.30
CA ARG A 14 -3.38 -6.22 5.19
C ARG A 14 -3.87 -4.86 5.64
N LEU A 15 -3.47 -3.82 4.93
CA LEU A 15 -3.94 -2.46 5.12
C LEU A 15 -4.86 -2.11 3.95
N SER A 16 -6.16 -2.05 4.20
CA SER A 16 -7.15 -1.75 3.18
C SER A 16 -7.44 -0.25 3.18
N LEU A 17 -7.21 0.39 2.05
CA LEU A 17 -7.49 1.81 1.86
C LEU A 17 -8.74 1.97 1.00
N THR A 18 -9.62 2.89 1.41
CA THR A 18 -10.87 3.13 0.69
C THR A 18 -11.10 4.62 0.52
N GLY A 19 -11.36 5.06 -0.70
CA GLY A 19 -11.66 6.44 -1.03
C GLY A 19 -10.67 7.02 -2.03
N ARG A 20 -10.45 8.32 -1.94
CA ARG A 20 -9.58 9.05 -2.86
C ARG A 20 -8.27 9.41 -2.16
N LEU A 21 -7.15 8.99 -2.71
CA LEU A 21 -5.83 9.42 -2.25
C LEU A 21 -5.41 10.72 -2.95
N ASP A 22 -6.25 11.74 -2.80
CA ASP A 22 -5.92 13.11 -3.14
C ASP A 22 -5.25 13.77 -1.93
N MET A 23 -5.08 15.09 -1.95
CA MET A 23 -4.41 15.79 -0.85
C MET A 23 -5.15 15.58 0.48
N ASP A 24 -6.45 15.82 0.51
CA ASP A 24 -7.24 15.72 1.73
C ASP A 24 -7.32 14.27 2.22
N GLY A 25 -7.57 13.33 1.31
CA GLY A 25 -7.66 11.91 1.65
C GLY A 25 -6.37 11.36 2.20
N THR A 26 -5.25 11.71 1.58
CA THR A 26 -3.93 11.27 2.03
C THR A 26 -3.62 11.84 3.41
N GLN A 27 -3.84 13.15 3.61
CA GLN A 27 -3.60 13.78 4.89
C GLN A 27 -4.47 13.19 6.00
N ALA A 28 -5.68 12.79 5.67
CA ALA A 28 -6.61 12.21 6.64
C ALA A 28 -6.12 10.89 7.23
N ILE A 29 -5.37 10.08 6.46
CA ILE A 29 -4.95 8.75 6.90
C ILE A 29 -3.43 8.62 7.10
N GLU A 30 -2.67 9.63 6.74
CA GLU A 30 -1.21 9.55 6.68
C GLU A 30 -0.59 9.09 8.00
N GLN A 31 -1.02 9.65 9.12
CA GLN A 31 -0.49 9.26 10.43
C GLN A 31 -0.84 7.82 10.79
N LYS A 32 -2.08 7.41 10.55
CA LYS A 32 -2.50 6.03 10.82
C LYS A 32 -1.75 5.04 9.96
N PHE A 33 -1.60 5.37 8.69
CA PHE A 33 -0.88 4.52 7.75
C PHE A 33 0.58 4.38 8.15
N ALA A 34 1.24 5.49 8.45
CA ALA A 34 2.63 5.49 8.89
C ALA A 34 2.80 4.69 10.19
N PHE A 35 1.92 4.89 11.16
CA PHE A 35 1.97 4.16 12.42
C PHE A 35 1.88 2.65 12.20
N GLN A 36 0.95 2.21 11.35
CA GLN A 36 0.75 0.79 11.08
C GLN A 36 1.96 0.16 10.37
N ILE A 37 2.57 0.88 9.43
CA ILE A 37 3.55 0.29 8.53
C ILE A 37 4.99 0.58 8.91
N THR A 38 5.25 1.51 9.85
CA THR A 38 6.62 1.89 10.22
C THR A 38 7.02 1.50 11.63
N THR A 39 6.09 0.99 12.44
CA THR A 39 6.35 0.67 13.85
C THR A 39 7.36 -0.45 14.01
N ARG A 40 7.32 -1.46 13.16
CA ARG A 40 8.24 -2.60 13.21
C ARG A 40 8.36 -3.24 11.83
N ALA A 41 9.43 -3.99 11.61
CA ALA A 41 9.59 -4.76 10.38
C ALA A 41 8.51 -5.82 10.27
N GLY A 42 7.96 -6.00 9.07
CA GLY A 42 6.90 -6.97 8.85
C GLY A 42 6.58 -7.16 7.38
N LYS A 43 5.57 -7.97 7.12
CA LYS A 43 5.06 -8.23 5.79
C LYS A 43 3.70 -7.55 5.65
N TYR A 44 3.58 -6.66 4.68
CA TYR A 44 2.38 -5.83 4.52
C TYR A 44 1.82 -5.93 3.11
N VAL A 45 0.51 -6.08 3.03
CA VAL A 45 -0.24 -5.95 1.79
C VAL A 45 -1.01 -4.64 1.87
N VAL A 46 -0.77 -3.72 0.95
CA VAL A 46 -1.58 -2.52 0.84
C VAL A 46 -2.65 -2.79 -0.22
N ASP A 47 -3.87 -3.00 0.23
CA ASP A 47 -5.00 -3.31 -0.63
C ASP A 47 -5.59 -2.02 -1.19
N LEU A 48 -5.43 -1.82 -2.48
CA LEU A 48 -5.86 -0.62 -3.19
C LEU A 48 -7.20 -0.78 -3.90
N SER A 49 -7.90 -1.91 -3.70
CA SER A 49 -9.15 -2.18 -4.42
C SER A 49 -10.24 -1.15 -4.14
N GLY A 50 -10.20 -0.49 -2.99
CA GLY A 50 -11.14 0.55 -2.63
C GLY A 50 -10.69 1.97 -2.98
N VAL A 51 -9.53 2.13 -3.62
CA VAL A 51 -8.98 3.45 -3.96
C VAL A 51 -9.41 3.82 -5.37
N SER A 52 -10.16 4.92 -5.50
CA SER A 52 -10.72 5.37 -6.78
C SER A 52 -9.87 6.43 -7.47
N PHE A 53 -8.92 7.04 -6.77
CA PHE A 53 -8.09 8.10 -7.31
C PHE A 53 -6.77 8.17 -6.55
N LEU A 54 -5.68 8.47 -7.27
CA LEU A 54 -4.35 8.55 -6.67
C LEU A 54 -3.60 9.76 -7.21
N ALA A 55 -3.29 10.69 -6.32
CA ALA A 55 -2.47 11.87 -6.63
C ALA A 55 -1.03 11.67 -6.15
N SER A 56 -0.16 12.59 -6.53
CA SER A 56 1.28 12.53 -6.21
C SER A 56 1.57 12.40 -4.72
N ILE A 57 0.79 13.05 -3.87
CA ILE A 57 0.97 12.97 -2.42
C ILE A 57 0.70 11.55 -1.90
N GLY A 58 -0.30 10.86 -2.47
CA GLY A 58 -0.57 9.47 -2.14
C GLY A 58 0.52 8.53 -2.61
N ILE A 59 1.05 8.77 -3.81
CA ILE A 59 2.18 8.00 -4.34
C ILE A 59 3.38 8.12 -3.40
N ARG A 60 3.68 9.34 -2.96
CA ARG A 60 4.80 9.59 -2.05
C ARG A 60 4.62 8.84 -0.73
N MET A 61 3.43 8.83 -0.18
CA MET A 61 3.12 8.09 1.04
C MET A 61 3.41 6.60 0.87
N LEU A 62 2.97 6.01 -0.23
CA LEU A 62 3.17 4.60 -0.51
C LEU A 62 4.66 4.26 -0.65
N ILE A 63 5.41 5.07 -1.41
CA ILE A 63 6.84 4.84 -1.62
C ILE A 63 7.62 4.98 -0.32
N THR A 64 7.37 6.03 0.44
CA THR A 64 8.08 6.29 1.69
C THR A 64 7.89 5.13 2.66
N SER A 65 6.67 4.63 2.76
CA SER A 65 6.35 3.50 3.63
C SER A 65 7.05 2.22 3.18
N ALA A 66 7.03 1.94 1.88
CA ALA A 66 7.67 0.75 1.34
C ALA A 66 9.19 0.78 1.54
N ARG A 67 9.81 1.93 1.33
CA ARG A 67 11.26 2.11 1.57
C ARG A 67 11.60 1.96 3.05
N GLY A 68 10.76 2.49 3.93
CA GLY A 68 10.95 2.35 5.37
C GLY A 68 10.93 0.89 5.80
N GLN A 69 10.00 0.11 5.28
CA GLN A 69 9.93 -1.32 5.58
C GLN A 69 11.13 -2.07 4.99
N SER A 70 11.49 -1.79 3.77
CA SER A 70 12.64 -2.43 3.13
C SER A 70 13.92 -2.18 3.94
N GLY A 71 14.10 -0.97 4.45
CA GLY A 71 15.25 -0.61 5.28
C GLY A 71 15.29 -1.34 6.63
N ARG A 72 14.14 -1.85 7.09
CA ARG A 72 14.04 -2.63 8.34
C ARG A 72 14.04 -4.14 8.12
N GLY A 73 14.17 -4.58 6.88
CA GLY A 73 14.10 -6.00 6.54
C GLY A 73 12.68 -6.52 6.32
N GLY A 74 11.69 -5.63 6.29
CA GLY A 74 10.32 -5.98 5.97
C GLY A 74 10.02 -5.88 4.47
N LYS A 75 8.76 -6.12 4.11
CA LYS A 75 8.31 -6.05 2.72
C LYS A 75 6.91 -5.45 2.61
N VAL A 76 6.68 -4.70 1.54
CA VAL A 76 5.37 -4.16 1.21
C VAL A 76 5.03 -4.55 -0.22
N VAL A 77 3.82 -5.05 -0.43
CA VAL A 77 3.28 -5.39 -1.75
C VAL A 77 1.98 -4.62 -1.95
N LEU A 78 1.84 -3.95 -3.07
CA LEU A 78 0.60 -3.27 -3.44
C LEU A 78 -0.30 -4.27 -4.15
N ALA A 79 -1.58 -4.32 -3.78
CA ALA A 79 -2.50 -5.34 -4.29
C ALA A 79 -3.78 -4.73 -4.86
N ALA A 80 -4.28 -5.34 -5.92
CA ALA A 80 -5.60 -5.10 -6.50
C ALA A 80 -5.88 -3.64 -6.87
N PRO A 81 -4.94 -2.90 -7.48
CA PRO A 81 -5.24 -1.52 -7.87
C PRO A 81 -6.32 -1.50 -8.96
N GLN A 82 -7.26 -0.57 -8.83
CA GLN A 82 -8.23 -0.30 -9.91
C GLN A 82 -7.48 0.18 -11.16
N PRO A 83 -8.04 0.00 -12.36
CA PRO A 83 -7.32 0.33 -13.61
C PRO A 83 -6.73 1.74 -13.65
N LEU A 84 -7.47 2.75 -13.19
CA LEU A 84 -6.97 4.12 -13.17
C LEU A 84 -5.77 4.26 -12.24
N VAL A 85 -5.84 3.66 -11.05
CA VAL A 85 -4.78 3.72 -10.05
C VAL A 85 -3.55 2.94 -10.53
N ARG A 86 -3.77 1.76 -11.12
CA ARG A 86 -2.69 0.96 -11.73
C ARG A 86 -1.95 1.77 -12.79
N ASN A 87 -2.70 2.44 -13.66
CA ASN A 87 -2.10 3.23 -14.73
C ASN A 87 -1.22 4.36 -14.18
N VAL A 88 -1.69 5.05 -13.14
CA VAL A 88 -0.91 6.11 -12.48
C VAL A 88 0.38 5.54 -11.89
N LEU A 89 0.28 4.42 -11.18
CA LEU A 89 1.44 3.78 -10.56
C LEU A 89 2.47 3.31 -11.59
N GLU A 90 2.00 2.69 -12.67
CA GLU A 90 2.89 2.22 -13.74
C GLU A 90 3.55 3.38 -14.47
N THR A 91 2.79 4.43 -14.79
CA THR A 91 3.33 5.61 -15.45
C THR A 91 4.40 6.29 -14.61
N ALA A 92 4.21 6.31 -13.29
CA ALA A 92 5.20 6.87 -12.37
C ALA A 92 6.37 5.93 -12.06
N GLY A 93 6.35 4.70 -12.60
CA GLY A 93 7.42 3.73 -12.39
C GLY A 93 7.42 3.07 -11.01
N ILE A 94 6.33 3.17 -10.28
CA ILE A 94 6.23 2.66 -8.91
C ILE A 94 6.29 1.14 -8.87
N ASP A 95 5.74 0.46 -9.87
CA ASP A 95 5.77 -0.98 -9.99
C ASP A 95 7.19 -1.55 -10.08
N LYS A 96 8.17 -0.71 -10.41
CA LYS A 96 9.59 -1.10 -10.43
C LYS A 96 10.26 -0.92 -9.07
N LEU A 97 9.65 -0.14 -8.18
CA LEU A 97 10.18 0.13 -6.84
C LEU A 97 9.49 -0.70 -5.77
N VAL A 98 8.20 -0.97 -5.95
CA VAL A 98 7.38 -1.73 -5.01
C VAL A 98 6.61 -2.78 -5.80
N PRO A 99 6.66 -4.06 -5.40
CA PRO A 99 5.88 -5.09 -6.08
C PRO A 99 4.41 -4.74 -6.10
N MET A 100 3.77 -4.95 -7.25
CA MET A 100 2.35 -4.68 -7.45
C MET A 100 1.71 -5.90 -8.12
N VAL A 101 0.66 -6.43 -7.50
CA VAL A 101 0.00 -7.64 -7.96
C VAL A 101 -1.51 -7.42 -8.09
N ASP A 102 -2.19 -8.35 -8.77
CA ASP A 102 -3.59 -8.17 -9.14
C ASP A 102 -4.60 -8.46 -8.03
N SER A 103 -4.17 -9.16 -6.98
CA SER A 103 -5.09 -9.55 -5.90
C SER A 103 -4.36 -9.65 -4.57
N VAL A 104 -5.15 -9.63 -3.49
CA VAL A 104 -4.62 -9.85 -2.14
C VAL A 104 -4.03 -11.25 -2.02
N GLU A 105 -4.65 -12.26 -2.65
CA GLU A 105 -4.17 -13.63 -2.66
C GLU A 105 -2.80 -13.73 -3.33
N ALA A 106 -2.61 -13.04 -4.45
CA ALA A 106 -1.32 -13.00 -5.14
C ALA A 106 -0.26 -12.32 -4.27
N ALA A 107 -0.65 -11.28 -3.52
CA ALA A 107 0.24 -10.60 -2.59
C ALA A 107 0.68 -11.52 -1.46
N GLN A 108 -0.24 -12.30 -0.90
CA GLN A 108 0.07 -13.29 0.12
C GLN A 108 1.07 -14.32 -0.39
N ALA A 109 0.89 -14.80 -1.61
CA ALA A 109 1.82 -15.74 -2.23
C ALA A 109 3.21 -15.13 -2.40
N THR A 110 3.30 -13.86 -2.78
CA THR A 110 4.56 -13.14 -2.94
C THR A 110 5.30 -12.99 -1.61
N LEU A 111 4.55 -12.81 -0.52
CA LEU A 111 5.12 -12.58 0.81
C LEU A 111 5.37 -13.87 1.61
N ALA A 112 4.83 -14.99 1.13
CA ALA A 112 4.94 -16.27 1.83
C ALA A 112 6.38 -16.77 1.92
#